data_3ac4357080f25123eddf18b8036af027
#
_entry.id   3ac4357080f25123eddf18b8036af027
#
_cell.length_a   1.000
_cell.length_b   1.000
_cell.length_c   1.000
_cell.angle_alpha   90.00
_cell.angle_beta   90.00
_cell.angle_gamma   90.00
#
_symmetry.space_group_name_H-M   'P 1'
#
loop_
_entity.id
_entity.type
_entity.pdbx_description
1 polymer ?
#
loop_
_entity_poly.entity_id
_entity_poly.type
_entity_poly.pdbx_seq_one_letter_code
_entity_poly.pdbx_strand_id
1 'polypeptide(L)'
;MAFLRFDESRVAEFQMMRFDGKLYNEAYSFKYPKAGEANSIVELWVADLTTGQKRKIDTGRETDQYIPRLGYTPDGRLWYYRLNRRQNIFEMVVCEHSGAQHVAYEERARQYVERVDDKTITFIDKNRFIVRQESHTGYMHLYLYTIRGGLQGPITRGEWEVTDIVGTDGKRVWYLSTESSPLQRTLYSIRLDGSQKQQLTTDKGYYTIAPSAGMKYYISTYSSATTPNRVEIATGEGERVRTLCESKELKEELNYTKRPVKEFFTFTTERGDELNAYIVKPADFDPSKQYPVLLTQYSGPGSQSVADRWSMDWEDALVEKDALVEKGYIVACADGRGTGFRGEQFKKLTYGRLGQLEVEDQLSFANYLAKQSYIDASRIGIYGWSYGGFMALGCALKGLGLFKMAIAVAPVTSWRYYDTIYTEIYNNLPQYNAAGYDDNSPLNFARMLDDKKTRLLLIHGTADDNVHFQNTIEMTRALNRAGKQYDMMVYPDQNHSMLPDDTLNVRQKMIEYTLQHL
;
A
#
# COMPACT_ATOMS: atom_id res chain seq x y z
N MET A 1 -1.83 -8.21 -32.48
CA MET A 1 -1.64 -8.44 -31.02
C MET A 1 -0.34 -7.79 -30.60
N ALA A 2 -0.33 -6.98 -29.53
CA ALA A 2 0.91 -6.46 -28.93
C ALA A 2 1.27 -7.28 -27.69
N PHE A 3 2.57 -7.45 -27.41
CA PHE A 3 3.07 -8.20 -26.27
C PHE A 3 4.48 -7.72 -25.87
N LEU A 4 4.83 -7.96 -24.61
CA LEU A 4 6.16 -7.71 -24.08
C LEU A 4 7.01 -9.00 -24.14
N ARG A 5 8.28 -8.83 -24.44
CA ARG A 5 9.31 -9.87 -24.31
C ARG A 5 10.33 -9.40 -23.28
N PHE A 6 10.60 -10.25 -22.31
CA PHE A 6 11.59 -10.01 -21.27
C PHE A 6 12.85 -10.82 -21.56
N ASP A 7 14.00 -10.14 -21.60
CA ASP A 7 15.31 -10.77 -21.57
C ASP A 7 15.86 -10.65 -20.14
N GLU A 8 15.84 -11.76 -19.44
CA GLU A 8 16.29 -11.88 -18.04
C GLU A 8 17.71 -12.45 -17.92
N SER A 9 18.46 -12.56 -19.02
CA SER A 9 19.78 -13.17 -19.02
C SER A 9 20.78 -12.51 -18.07
N ARG A 10 20.59 -11.21 -17.79
CA ARG A 10 21.42 -10.41 -16.88
C ARG A 10 20.89 -10.32 -15.45
N VAL A 11 19.66 -10.76 -15.21
CA VAL A 11 19.03 -10.69 -13.88
C VAL A 11 19.62 -11.80 -13.01
N ALA A 12 20.04 -11.44 -11.81
CA ALA A 12 20.57 -12.40 -10.85
C ALA A 12 19.49 -13.42 -10.42
N GLU A 13 19.93 -14.65 -10.16
CA GLU A 13 19.05 -15.68 -9.60
C GLU A 13 19.10 -15.64 -8.08
N PHE A 14 17.93 -15.76 -7.48
CA PHE A 14 17.77 -16.03 -6.06
C PHE A 14 17.38 -17.49 -5.86
N GLN A 15 17.94 -18.14 -4.84
CA GLN A 15 17.68 -19.55 -4.53
C GLN A 15 17.08 -19.69 -3.15
N MET A 16 16.04 -20.52 -3.06
CA MET A 16 15.42 -20.96 -1.81
C MET A 16 15.43 -22.49 -1.76
N MET A 17 15.39 -23.04 -0.55
CA MET A 17 15.25 -24.49 -0.34
C MET A 17 13.78 -24.81 -0.09
N ARG A 18 13.28 -25.86 -0.73
CA ARG A 18 11.98 -26.47 -0.43
C ARG A 18 12.14 -27.65 0.50
N PHE A 19 11.21 -27.79 1.45
CA PHE A 19 11.23 -28.79 2.50
C PHE A 19 10.03 -29.76 2.40
N ASP A 20 9.63 -30.14 1.21
CA ASP A 20 8.42 -30.90 0.86
C ASP A 20 8.40 -32.36 1.34
N GLY A 21 9.18 -32.71 2.37
CA GLY A 21 9.25 -34.03 2.98
C GLY A 21 10.12 -35.03 2.23
N LYS A 22 10.81 -34.64 1.18
CA LYS A 22 11.79 -35.50 0.47
C LYS A 22 13.04 -35.72 1.32
N LEU A 23 13.72 -36.83 1.05
CA LEU A 23 14.96 -37.19 1.74
C LEU A 23 16.08 -36.15 1.52
N TYR A 24 16.14 -35.59 0.33
CA TYR A 24 17.04 -34.47 -0.03
C TYR A 24 16.21 -33.29 -0.49
N ASN A 25 16.47 -32.12 0.11
CA ASN A 25 15.81 -30.87 -0.23
C ASN A 25 16.14 -30.43 -1.66
N GLU A 26 15.20 -29.78 -2.31
CA GLU A 26 15.38 -29.23 -3.65
C GLU A 26 15.59 -27.72 -3.60
N ALA A 27 16.56 -27.23 -4.39
CA ALA A 27 16.72 -25.80 -4.61
C ALA A 27 15.65 -25.31 -5.58
N TYR A 28 14.97 -24.23 -5.24
CA TYR A 28 14.08 -23.49 -6.10
C TYR A 28 14.72 -22.16 -6.48
N SER A 29 14.95 -21.93 -7.77
CA SER A 29 15.62 -20.74 -8.29
C SER A 29 14.69 -19.92 -9.16
N PHE A 30 14.76 -18.60 -9.06
CA PHE A 30 14.02 -17.67 -9.90
C PHE A 30 14.79 -16.34 -10.04
N LYS A 31 14.46 -15.59 -11.09
CA LYS A 31 15.03 -14.27 -11.34
C LYS A 31 14.45 -13.23 -10.39
N TYR A 32 15.30 -12.50 -9.68
CA TYR A 32 14.89 -11.44 -8.76
C TYR A 32 15.95 -10.35 -8.72
N PRO A 33 15.71 -9.18 -9.36
CA PRO A 33 16.65 -8.08 -9.34
C PRO A 33 16.55 -7.33 -8.01
N LYS A 34 17.58 -7.43 -7.18
CA LYS A 34 17.67 -6.63 -5.95
C LYS A 34 18.04 -5.19 -6.27
N ALA A 35 17.70 -4.26 -5.37
CA ALA A 35 17.97 -2.83 -5.54
C ALA A 35 19.42 -2.56 -5.97
N GLY A 36 19.59 -1.81 -7.05
CA GLY A 36 20.88 -1.50 -7.65
C GLY A 36 21.40 -2.52 -8.68
N GLU A 37 20.79 -3.71 -8.75
CA GLU A 37 21.19 -4.76 -9.69
C GLU A 37 20.53 -4.58 -11.07
N ALA A 38 20.95 -5.41 -12.04
CA ALA A 38 20.42 -5.35 -13.40
C ALA A 38 18.96 -5.81 -13.46
N ASN A 39 18.11 -5.04 -14.12
CA ASN A 39 16.74 -5.42 -14.49
C ASN A 39 16.72 -6.24 -15.79
N SER A 40 15.56 -6.85 -16.08
CA SER A 40 15.24 -7.40 -17.39
C SER A 40 15.26 -6.32 -18.46
N ILE A 41 15.72 -6.65 -19.65
CA ILE A 41 15.52 -5.79 -20.82
C ILE A 41 14.16 -6.10 -21.40
N VAL A 42 13.27 -5.10 -21.49
CA VAL A 42 11.90 -5.27 -21.95
C VAL A 42 11.77 -4.75 -23.38
N GLU A 43 11.27 -5.60 -24.26
CA GLU A 43 10.99 -5.29 -25.65
C GLU A 43 9.49 -5.31 -25.92
N LEU A 44 9.00 -4.35 -26.69
CA LEU A 44 7.62 -4.31 -27.18
C LEU A 44 7.55 -4.84 -28.61
N TRP A 45 6.67 -5.80 -28.84
CA TRP A 45 6.46 -6.45 -30.13
C TRP A 45 5.00 -6.42 -30.56
N VAL A 46 4.78 -6.37 -31.86
CA VAL A 46 3.47 -6.55 -32.48
C VAL A 46 3.50 -7.75 -33.41
N ALA A 47 2.52 -8.63 -33.28
CA ALA A 47 2.31 -9.77 -34.17
C ALA A 47 1.03 -9.58 -35.01
N ASP A 48 1.14 -9.78 -36.31
CA ASP A 48 -0.01 -9.98 -37.18
C ASP A 48 -0.49 -11.44 -37.01
N LEU A 49 -1.69 -11.62 -36.51
CA LEU A 49 -2.23 -12.95 -36.22
C LEU A 49 -2.65 -13.71 -37.50
N THR A 50 -2.81 -13.01 -38.63
CA THR A 50 -3.16 -13.61 -39.92
C THR A 50 -1.93 -14.16 -40.65
N THR A 51 -0.84 -13.37 -40.65
CA THR A 51 0.38 -13.73 -41.37
C THR A 51 1.46 -14.37 -40.50
N GLY A 52 1.31 -14.25 -39.15
CA GLY A 52 2.33 -14.68 -38.19
C GLY A 52 3.56 -13.78 -38.12
N GLN A 53 3.62 -12.72 -38.92
CA GLN A 53 4.74 -11.80 -38.90
C GLN A 53 4.82 -11.02 -37.61
N LYS A 54 6.04 -10.84 -37.07
CA LYS A 54 6.32 -10.11 -35.86
C LYS A 54 7.20 -8.91 -36.16
N ARG A 55 6.91 -7.78 -35.54
CA ARG A 55 7.69 -6.55 -35.64
C ARG A 55 7.99 -5.99 -34.26
N LYS A 56 9.26 -5.68 -33.99
CA LYS A 56 9.68 -4.97 -32.78
C LYS A 56 9.30 -3.49 -32.91
N ILE A 57 8.77 -2.92 -31.85
CA ILE A 57 8.54 -1.49 -31.71
C ILE A 57 9.80 -0.86 -31.12
N ASP A 58 10.24 0.24 -31.66
CA ASP A 58 11.35 1.02 -31.15
C ASP A 58 10.89 1.75 -29.86
N THR A 59 11.39 1.34 -28.71
CA THR A 59 11.07 1.96 -27.40
C THR A 59 12.14 2.96 -26.95
N GLY A 60 13.05 3.36 -27.84
CA GLY A 60 14.15 4.27 -27.57
C GLY A 60 15.49 3.55 -27.35
N ARG A 61 16.55 4.35 -27.16
CA ARG A 61 17.92 3.83 -26.96
C ARG A 61 18.18 3.32 -25.56
N GLU A 62 17.46 3.87 -24.56
CA GLU A 62 17.60 3.43 -23.17
C GLU A 62 16.92 2.07 -23.01
N THR A 63 17.64 1.11 -22.47
CA THR A 63 17.16 -0.24 -22.21
C THR A 63 16.89 -0.50 -20.74
N ASP A 64 17.47 0.30 -19.83
CA ASP A 64 17.22 0.24 -18.39
C ASP A 64 16.00 1.11 -18.02
N GLN A 65 14.84 0.64 -18.46
CA GLN A 65 13.55 1.30 -18.34
C GLN A 65 12.45 0.28 -18.05
N TYR A 66 11.29 0.78 -17.64
CA TYR A 66 10.09 -0.04 -17.44
C TYR A 66 9.05 0.27 -18.51
N ILE A 67 8.35 -0.77 -18.97
CA ILE A 67 7.15 -0.68 -19.84
C ILE A 67 5.98 -1.34 -19.07
N PRO A 68 5.39 -0.63 -18.10
CA PRO A 68 4.44 -1.25 -17.17
C PRO A 68 3.09 -1.56 -17.80
N ARG A 69 2.69 -0.83 -18.85
CA ARG A 69 1.39 -1.00 -19.51
C ARG A 69 1.48 -0.76 -21.00
N LEU A 70 0.60 -1.42 -21.72
CA LEU A 70 0.35 -1.20 -23.13
C LEU A 70 -1.13 -1.45 -23.45
N GLY A 71 -1.61 -0.91 -24.54
CA GLY A 71 -2.99 -1.10 -24.98
C GLY A 71 -3.27 -0.42 -26.31
N TYR A 72 -4.54 -0.30 -26.63
CA TYR A 72 -4.99 0.34 -27.87
C TYR A 72 -5.91 1.52 -27.57
N THR A 73 -5.72 2.60 -28.33
CA THR A 73 -6.65 3.73 -28.34
C THR A 73 -8.01 3.30 -28.90
N PRO A 74 -9.10 4.07 -28.71
CA PRO A 74 -10.42 3.74 -29.27
C PRO A 74 -10.45 3.57 -30.78
N ASP A 75 -9.48 4.12 -31.53
CA ASP A 75 -9.34 3.95 -32.98
C ASP A 75 -8.23 2.94 -33.38
N GLY A 76 -7.73 2.15 -32.43
CA GLY A 76 -6.86 1.02 -32.69
C GLY A 76 -5.36 1.34 -32.81
N ARG A 77 -4.91 2.55 -32.46
CA ARG A 77 -3.48 2.86 -32.37
C ARG A 77 -2.90 2.22 -31.11
N LEU A 78 -1.74 1.59 -31.22
CA LEU A 78 -1.01 1.07 -30.06
C LEU A 78 -0.49 2.21 -29.21
N TRP A 79 -0.63 2.10 -27.90
CA TRP A 79 0.05 2.95 -26.94
C TRP A 79 0.79 2.09 -25.91
N TYR A 80 1.82 2.65 -25.29
CA TYR A 80 2.52 2.04 -24.16
C TYR A 80 3.03 3.11 -23.19
N TYR A 81 3.17 2.71 -21.92
CA TYR A 81 3.82 3.52 -20.90
C TYR A 81 5.30 3.22 -20.89
N ARG A 82 6.08 4.25 -20.63
CA ARG A 82 7.52 4.18 -20.46
C ARG A 82 7.92 4.97 -19.20
N LEU A 83 8.70 4.32 -18.31
CA LEU A 83 9.29 4.92 -17.13
C LEU A 83 10.80 4.71 -17.18
N ASN A 84 11.56 5.74 -16.85
CA ASN A 84 12.99 5.57 -16.64
C ASN A 84 13.26 4.77 -15.37
N ARG A 85 14.46 4.23 -15.18
CA ARG A 85 14.85 3.42 -14.02
C ARG A 85 14.55 4.09 -12.70
N ARG A 86 14.77 5.40 -12.57
CA ARG A 86 14.51 6.18 -11.37
C ARG A 86 13.02 6.46 -11.12
N GLN A 87 12.15 6.11 -12.05
CA GLN A 87 10.70 6.27 -11.99
C GLN A 87 10.25 7.72 -11.71
N ASN A 88 11.04 8.69 -12.15
CA ASN A 88 10.75 10.11 -12.03
C ASN A 88 10.43 10.79 -13.37
N ILE A 89 10.44 10.03 -14.46
CA ILE A 89 9.97 10.43 -15.78
C ILE A 89 9.02 9.35 -16.28
N PHE A 90 7.78 9.73 -16.52
CA PHE A 90 6.73 8.88 -17.07
C PHE A 90 6.25 9.43 -18.39
N GLU A 91 6.12 8.57 -19.40
CA GLU A 91 5.63 8.92 -20.73
C GLU A 91 4.55 7.93 -21.19
N MET A 92 3.50 8.43 -21.83
CA MET A 92 2.64 7.64 -22.70
C MET A 92 3.01 7.90 -24.15
N VAL A 93 3.48 6.87 -24.84
CA VAL A 93 3.86 6.91 -26.26
C VAL A 93 2.75 6.30 -27.10
N VAL A 94 2.35 6.98 -28.17
CA VAL A 94 1.35 6.49 -29.15
C VAL A 94 2.04 6.17 -30.46
N CYS A 95 1.76 4.98 -30.99
CA CYS A 95 2.21 4.52 -32.30
C CYS A 95 1.11 4.78 -33.32
N GLU A 96 1.34 5.67 -34.27
CA GLU A 96 0.42 5.96 -35.38
C GLU A 96 0.33 4.77 -36.36
N HIS A 97 -0.77 4.68 -37.09
CA HIS A 97 -0.93 3.63 -38.12
C HIS A 97 0.16 3.66 -39.20
N SER A 98 0.78 4.82 -39.44
CA SER A 98 1.94 4.98 -40.33
C SER A 98 3.23 4.35 -39.78
N GLY A 99 3.25 3.96 -38.50
CA GLY A 99 4.44 3.50 -37.79
C GLY A 99 5.23 4.62 -37.08
N ALA A 100 4.88 5.88 -37.31
CA ALA A 100 5.47 7.00 -36.55
C ALA A 100 5.03 6.94 -35.09
N GLN A 101 5.88 7.43 -34.18
CA GLN A 101 5.61 7.47 -32.74
C GLN A 101 5.72 8.91 -32.23
N HIS A 102 4.92 9.23 -31.20
CA HIS A 102 5.05 10.49 -30.48
C HIS A 102 4.68 10.30 -29.02
N VAL A 103 5.24 11.14 -28.15
CA VAL A 103 4.89 11.22 -26.73
C VAL A 103 3.58 12.02 -26.64
N ALA A 104 2.52 11.35 -26.21
CA ALA A 104 1.21 11.97 -26.01
C ALA A 104 1.04 12.56 -24.61
N TYR A 105 1.80 12.08 -23.63
CA TYR A 105 1.85 12.60 -22.28
C TYR A 105 3.24 12.39 -21.68
N GLU A 106 3.74 13.38 -20.98
CA GLU A 106 4.97 13.30 -20.19
C GLU A 106 4.72 13.91 -18.81
N GLU A 107 5.21 13.22 -17.78
CA GLU A 107 5.27 13.72 -16.40
C GLU A 107 6.70 13.59 -15.87
N ARG A 108 7.17 14.66 -15.25
CA ARG A 108 8.49 14.71 -14.59
C ARG A 108 8.30 15.12 -13.15
N ALA A 109 8.79 14.30 -12.23
CA ALA A 109 8.77 14.58 -10.80
C ALA A 109 10.18 14.80 -10.26
N ARG A 110 10.30 15.60 -9.20
CA ARG A 110 11.58 15.81 -8.51
C ARG A 110 12.08 14.53 -7.85
N GLN A 111 11.17 13.78 -7.22
CA GLN A 111 11.46 12.55 -6.50
C GLN A 111 11.05 11.35 -7.36
N TYR A 112 9.77 11.06 -7.43
CA TYR A 112 9.20 10.00 -8.27
C TYR A 112 7.82 10.40 -8.78
N VAL A 113 7.42 9.86 -9.92
CA VAL A 113 6.04 9.88 -10.40
C VAL A 113 5.26 8.84 -9.60
N GLU A 114 4.02 9.14 -9.23
CA GLU A 114 3.15 8.17 -8.54
C GLU A 114 3.03 6.88 -9.38
N ARG A 115 2.89 5.74 -8.69
CA ARG A 115 2.79 4.44 -9.36
C ARG A 115 1.71 4.45 -10.42
N VAL A 116 2.12 4.16 -11.65
CA VAL A 116 1.21 4.12 -12.80
C VAL A 116 0.47 2.79 -12.87
N ASP A 117 -0.82 2.86 -13.11
CA ASP A 117 -1.73 1.73 -13.21
C ASP A 117 -2.64 1.85 -14.45
N ASP A 118 -3.62 0.96 -14.57
CA ASP A 118 -4.57 0.96 -15.69
C ASP A 118 -5.53 2.17 -15.66
N LYS A 119 -5.60 2.89 -14.55
CA LYS A 119 -6.47 4.06 -14.32
C LYS A 119 -5.71 5.38 -14.29
N THR A 120 -4.40 5.35 -14.50
CA THR A 120 -3.59 6.57 -14.60
C THR A 120 -4.02 7.40 -15.80
N ILE A 121 -4.33 6.75 -16.93
CA ILE A 121 -4.84 7.38 -18.15
C ILE A 121 -6.13 6.70 -18.58
N THR A 122 -7.19 7.49 -18.82
CA THR A 122 -8.49 7.03 -19.31
C THR A 122 -8.85 7.74 -20.60
N PHE A 123 -8.98 6.98 -21.68
CA PHE A 123 -9.38 7.54 -22.99
C PHE A 123 -10.87 7.96 -22.97
N ILE A 124 -11.13 9.17 -23.45
CA ILE A 124 -12.48 9.71 -23.67
C ILE A 124 -12.97 9.33 -25.08
N ASP A 125 -12.12 9.57 -26.04
CA ASP A 125 -12.33 9.26 -27.47
C ASP A 125 -10.97 9.08 -28.16
N LYS A 126 -10.96 8.96 -29.48
CA LYS A 126 -9.74 8.80 -30.26
C LYS A 126 -8.75 9.98 -30.19
N ASN A 127 -9.20 11.15 -29.69
CA ASN A 127 -8.44 12.40 -29.69
C ASN A 127 -8.10 12.91 -28.28
N ARG A 128 -8.80 12.41 -27.23
CA ARG A 128 -8.68 12.95 -25.87
C ARG A 128 -8.61 11.86 -24.82
N PHE A 129 -7.90 12.16 -23.75
CA PHE A 129 -7.80 11.31 -22.56
C PHE A 129 -7.72 12.15 -21.28
N ILE A 130 -8.08 11.53 -20.18
CA ILE A 130 -7.90 12.07 -18.83
C ILE A 130 -6.64 11.45 -18.24
N VAL A 131 -5.85 12.27 -17.54
CA VAL A 131 -4.73 11.82 -16.71
C VAL A 131 -5.06 12.10 -15.24
N ARG A 132 -4.81 11.13 -14.38
CA ARG A 132 -4.79 11.28 -12.93
C ARG A 132 -3.35 11.51 -12.48
N GLN A 133 -3.03 12.71 -11.99
CA GLN A 133 -1.66 13.10 -11.63
C GLN A 133 -1.62 14.12 -10.50
N GLU A 134 -0.50 14.19 -9.77
CA GLU A 134 -0.30 15.08 -8.61
C GLU A 134 0.70 16.21 -8.87
N SER A 135 1.56 16.09 -9.87
CA SER A 135 2.72 16.96 -10.08
C SER A 135 2.38 18.42 -10.36
N HIS A 136 1.15 18.76 -10.77
CA HIS A 136 0.75 20.16 -11.03
C HIS A 136 0.38 20.94 -9.76
N THR A 137 -0.19 20.30 -8.76
CA THR A 137 -0.74 20.99 -7.57
C THR A 137 -0.24 20.42 -6.26
N GLY A 138 0.44 19.28 -6.28
CA GLY A 138 0.80 18.52 -5.08
C GLY A 138 -0.34 17.64 -4.55
N TYR A 139 -1.48 17.60 -5.26
CA TYR A 139 -2.62 16.72 -4.95
C TYR A 139 -3.04 15.98 -6.21
N MET A 140 -3.48 14.73 -6.06
CA MET A 140 -3.90 13.88 -7.15
C MET A 140 -5.21 14.38 -7.77
N HIS A 141 -5.14 14.93 -8.99
CA HIS A 141 -6.28 15.49 -9.71
C HIS A 141 -6.39 14.99 -11.14
N LEU A 142 -7.54 15.27 -11.77
CA LEU A 142 -7.85 14.91 -13.14
C LEU A 142 -7.56 16.08 -14.10
N TYR A 143 -6.86 15.78 -15.18
CA TYR A 143 -6.50 16.72 -16.23
C TYR A 143 -6.90 16.18 -17.59
N LEU A 144 -7.45 17.05 -18.46
CA LEU A 144 -7.82 16.70 -19.82
C LEU A 144 -6.69 17.01 -20.78
N TYR A 145 -6.32 16.03 -21.61
CA TYR A 145 -5.29 16.13 -22.63
C TYR A 145 -5.82 15.75 -24.00
N THR A 146 -5.16 16.27 -25.05
CA THR A 146 -5.33 15.76 -26.41
C THR A 146 -4.31 14.66 -26.68
N ILE A 147 -4.64 13.75 -27.61
CA ILE A 147 -3.73 12.66 -28.03
C ILE A 147 -2.41 13.17 -28.63
N ARG A 148 -2.34 14.44 -29.02
CA ARG A 148 -1.13 15.10 -29.53
C ARG A 148 -0.29 15.74 -28.42
N GLY A 149 -0.62 15.51 -27.15
CA GLY A 149 0.14 15.99 -25.98
C GLY A 149 -0.26 17.37 -25.46
N GLY A 150 -1.33 17.97 -25.98
CA GLY A 150 -1.80 19.30 -25.52
C GLY A 150 -2.65 19.21 -24.26
N LEU A 151 -2.22 19.83 -23.14
CA LEU A 151 -3.03 20.04 -21.94
C LEU A 151 -4.20 20.97 -22.26
N GLN A 152 -5.43 20.52 -22.03
CA GLN A 152 -6.65 21.35 -22.19
C GLN A 152 -7.06 22.05 -20.88
N GLY A 153 -6.75 21.45 -19.74
CA GLY A 153 -6.99 22.04 -18.44
C GLY A 153 -7.28 21.02 -17.36
N PRO A 154 -7.33 21.46 -16.09
CA PRO A 154 -7.74 20.64 -14.97
C PRO A 154 -9.26 20.45 -14.97
N ILE A 155 -9.69 19.20 -14.69
CA ILE A 155 -11.11 18.86 -14.48
C ILE A 155 -11.46 19.03 -13.01
N THR A 156 -10.54 18.65 -12.09
CA THR A 156 -10.73 18.75 -10.64
C THR A 156 -9.64 19.62 -10.01
N ARG A 157 -9.93 20.23 -8.85
CA ARG A 157 -9.01 21.11 -8.11
C ARG A 157 -9.35 21.08 -6.61
N GLY A 158 -8.36 21.29 -5.75
CA GLY A 158 -8.52 21.42 -4.30
C GLY A 158 -7.36 20.85 -3.52
N GLU A 159 -7.41 20.93 -2.19
CA GLU A 159 -6.46 20.32 -1.27
C GLU A 159 -6.97 18.93 -0.84
N TRP A 160 -7.27 18.08 -1.81
CA TRP A 160 -7.79 16.73 -1.67
C TRP A 160 -7.41 15.91 -2.91
N GLU A 161 -7.58 14.59 -2.86
CA GLU A 161 -7.12 13.71 -3.91
C GLU A 161 -8.25 12.94 -4.59
N VAL A 162 -8.19 12.83 -5.92
CA VAL A 162 -8.91 11.82 -6.68
C VAL A 162 -8.21 10.48 -6.49
N THR A 163 -8.90 9.53 -5.89
CA THR A 163 -8.31 8.21 -5.61
C THR A 163 -8.54 7.23 -6.75
N ASP A 164 -9.60 7.41 -7.53
CA ASP A 164 -9.95 6.50 -8.62
C ASP A 164 -10.77 7.21 -9.71
N ILE A 165 -10.50 6.89 -10.98
CA ILE A 165 -11.39 7.19 -12.10
C ILE A 165 -12.32 5.98 -12.25
N VAL A 166 -13.61 6.18 -11.97
CA VAL A 166 -14.62 5.12 -12.06
C VAL A 166 -15.03 4.86 -13.50
N GLY A 167 -15.25 5.93 -14.29
CA GLY A 167 -15.63 5.80 -15.69
C GLY A 167 -16.00 7.13 -16.32
N THR A 168 -16.36 7.08 -17.61
CA THR A 168 -16.79 8.25 -18.38
C THR A 168 -17.85 7.87 -19.41
N ASP A 169 -18.72 8.85 -19.77
CA ASP A 169 -19.66 8.78 -20.89
C ASP A 169 -19.19 9.63 -22.11
N GLY A 170 -17.96 10.15 -22.04
CA GLY A 170 -17.41 11.04 -23.06
C GLY A 170 -17.72 12.52 -22.85
N LYS A 171 -18.58 12.89 -21.89
CA LYS A 171 -18.95 14.27 -21.52
C LYS A 171 -18.66 14.57 -20.06
N ARG A 172 -18.83 13.57 -19.20
CA ARG A 172 -18.58 13.60 -17.76
C ARG A 172 -17.58 12.52 -17.39
N VAL A 173 -16.95 12.70 -16.23
CA VAL A 173 -16.15 11.68 -15.55
C VAL A 173 -16.73 11.46 -14.16
N TRP A 174 -16.79 10.19 -13.75
CA TRP A 174 -17.12 9.75 -12.39
C TRP A 174 -15.82 9.35 -11.69
N TYR A 175 -15.67 9.81 -10.46
CA TYR A 175 -14.43 9.59 -9.70
C TYR A 175 -14.72 9.45 -8.20
N LEU A 176 -13.87 8.69 -7.53
CA LEU A 176 -13.80 8.64 -6.08
C LEU A 176 -12.76 9.65 -5.59
N SER A 177 -13.03 10.30 -4.47
CA SER A 177 -12.09 11.25 -3.89
C SER A 177 -12.15 11.33 -2.36
N THR A 178 -11.13 11.97 -1.80
CA THR A 178 -10.99 12.29 -0.38
C THR A 178 -11.52 13.69 -0.04
N GLU A 179 -12.31 14.32 -0.91
CA GLU A 179 -12.79 15.69 -0.74
C GLU A 179 -13.54 15.90 0.59
N SER A 180 -14.31 14.90 1.01
CA SER A 180 -15.04 14.96 2.30
C SER A 180 -14.13 14.74 3.51
N SER A 181 -13.15 13.88 3.40
CA SER A 181 -12.17 13.53 4.43
C SER A 181 -11.07 12.62 3.84
N PRO A 182 -9.80 12.75 4.26
CA PRO A 182 -8.77 11.81 3.86
C PRO A 182 -9.08 10.36 4.30
N LEU A 183 -9.92 10.16 5.31
CA LEU A 183 -10.31 8.84 5.83
C LEU A 183 -11.45 8.21 5.01
N GLN A 184 -12.10 8.94 4.11
CA GLN A 184 -13.32 8.54 3.41
C GLN A 184 -13.12 8.49 1.91
N ARG A 185 -14.03 7.81 1.22
CA ARG A 185 -14.11 7.77 -0.26
C ARG A 185 -15.55 8.07 -0.67
N THR A 186 -15.73 9.17 -1.40
CA THR A 186 -17.02 9.67 -1.86
C THR A 186 -17.05 9.71 -3.39
N LEU A 187 -18.15 9.28 -3.99
CA LEU A 187 -18.35 9.32 -5.45
C LEU A 187 -18.86 10.67 -5.90
N TYR A 188 -18.21 11.21 -6.90
CA TYR A 188 -18.61 12.44 -7.61
C TYR A 188 -18.72 12.21 -9.11
N SER A 189 -19.50 13.05 -9.77
CA SER A 189 -19.43 13.23 -11.23
C SER A 189 -19.17 14.71 -11.56
N ILE A 190 -18.46 14.97 -12.66
CA ILE A 190 -18.12 16.31 -13.11
C ILE A 190 -18.03 16.33 -14.63
N ARG A 191 -18.36 17.45 -15.28
CA ARG A 191 -18.12 17.62 -16.72
C ARG A 191 -16.62 17.75 -17.00
N LEU A 192 -16.22 17.42 -18.24
CA LEU A 192 -14.81 17.47 -18.65
C LEU A 192 -14.22 18.90 -18.64
N ASP A 193 -15.08 19.94 -18.64
CA ASP A 193 -14.68 21.35 -18.49
C ASP A 193 -14.57 21.81 -17.03
N GLY A 194 -14.78 20.90 -16.07
CA GLY A 194 -14.73 21.17 -14.63
C GLY A 194 -16.02 21.77 -14.07
N SER A 195 -17.06 21.95 -14.89
CA SER A 195 -18.37 22.47 -14.44
C SER A 195 -19.29 21.34 -13.97
N GLN A 196 -20.41 21.73 -13.35
CA GLN A 196 -21.49 20.85 -12.92
C GLN A 196 -21.01 19.63 -12.10
N LYS A 197 -20.11 19.87 -11.14
CA LYS A 197 -19.72 18.86 -10.15
C LYS A 197 -20.93 18.48 -9.30
N GLN A 198 -21.13 17.19 -9.10
CA GLN A 198 -22.21 16.62 -8.30
C GLN A 198 -21.67 15.52 -7.40
N GLN A 199 -21.99 15.56 -6.12
CA GLN A 199 -21.78 14.46 -5.19
C GLN A 199 -22.90 13.44 -5.37
N LEU A 200 -22.57 12.16 -5.58
CA LEU A 200 -23.53 11.09 -5.85
C LEU A 200 -23.75 10.16 -4.66
N THR A 201 -22.82 10.16 -3.70
CA THR A 201 -22.94 9.37 -2.46
C THR A 201 -22.82 10.30 -1.26
N THR A 202 -23.73 10.16 -0.28
CA THR A 202 -23.88 11.13 0.83
C THR A 202 -23.56 10.58 2.20
N ASP A 203 -23.57 9.24 2.37
CA ASP A 203 -23.20 8.62 3.65
C ASP A 203 -21.72 8.81 3.91
N LYS A 204 -21.36 9.16 5.16
CA LYS A 204 -19.97 9.25 5.59
C LYS A 204 -19.39 7.85 5.73
N GLY A 205 -18.26 7.60 5.07
CA GLY A 205 -17.58 6.31 5.06
C GLY A 205 -16.84 6.04 3.76
N TYR A 206 -16.74 4.80 3.39
CA TYR A 206 -15.89 4.34 2.31
C TYR A 206 -16.72 3.66 1.21
N TYR A 207 -16.66 4.21 0.00
CA TYR A 207 -17.30 3.63 -1.18
C TYR A 207 -16.25 2.98 -2.10
N THR A 208 -16.61 1.83 -2.66
CA THR A 208 -16.00 1.26 -3.86
C THR A 208 -17.07 1.13 -4.93
N ILE A 209 -16.72 1.36 -6.20
CA ILE A 209 -17.67 1.45 -7.29
C ILE A 209 -17.26 0.52 -8.44
N ALA A 210 -18.19 -0.32 -8.87
CA ALA A 210 -18.07 -1.11 -10.09
C ALA A 210 -19.02 -0.56 -11.15
N PRO A 211 -18.51 0.10 -12.23
CA PRO A 211 -19.33 0.75 -13.23
C PRO A 211 -19.87 -0.21 -14.28
N SER A 212 -21.03 0.09 -14.85
CA SER A 212 -21.44 -0.44 -16.15
C SER A 212 -20.83 0.37 -17.29
N ALA A 213 -20.83 -0.18 -18.50
CA ALA A 213 -20.37 0.53 -19.68
C ALA A 213 -21.12 1.88 -19.85
N GLY A 214 -20.33 2.96 -20.05
CA GLY A 214 -20.86 4.31 -20.22
C GLY A 214 -21.57 4.88 -18.98
N MET A 215 -21.31 4.33 -17.79
CA MET A 215 -21.85 4.83 -16.52
C MET A 215 -23.39 4.93 -16.44
N LYS A 216 -24.12 4.10 -17.17
CA LYS A 216 -25.59 4.07 -17.05
C LYS A 216 -26.04 3.63 -15.66
N TYR A 217 -25.34 2.67 -15.10
CA TYR A 217 -25.51 2.15 -13.74
C TYR A 217 -24.15 1.90 -13.11
N TYR A 218 -24.15 1.78 -11.80
CA TYR A 218 -23.01 1.25 -11.07
C TYR A 218 -23.47 0.42 -9.87
N ILE A 219 -22.62 -0.51 -9.45
CA ILE A 219 -22.74 -1.16 -8.16
C ILE A 219 -21.85 -0.40 -7.18
N SER A 220 -22.43 0.06 -6.08
CA SER A 220 -21.69 0.64 -4.97
C SER A 220 -21.61 -0.35 -3.82
N THR A 221 -20.42 -0.51 -3.25
CA THR A 221 -20.22 -1.14 -1.94
C THR A 221 -19.83 -0.04 -0.97
N TYR A 222 -20.66 0.16 0.03
CA TYR A 222 -20.47 1.17 1.08
C TYR A 222 -20.22 0.49 2.41
N SER A 223 -19.32 1.06 3.22
CA SER A 223 -19.18 0.74 4.64
C SER A 223 -18.63 1.93 5.42
N SER A 224 -18.70 1.85 6.76
CA SER A 224 -17.99 2.73 7.68
C SER A 224 -17.42 1.91 8.84
N ALA A 225 -16.68 2.51 9.73
CA ALA A 225 -16.19 1.83 10.93
C ALA A 225 -17.31 1.20 11.78
N THR A 226 -18.53 1.73 11.68
CA THR A 226 -19.72 1.28 12.43
C THR A 226 -20.75 0.56 11.59
N THR A 227 -20.60 0.54 10.26
CA THR A 227 -21.59 0.02 9.33
C THR A 227 -20.98 -1.04 8.43
N PRO A 228 -21.44 -2.30 8.53
CA PRO A 228 -21.04 -3.37 7.61
C PRO A 228 -21.38 -3.04 6.16
N ASN A 229 -20.77 -3.79 5.25
CA ASN A 229 -20.95 -3.60 3.82
C ASN A 229 -22.43 -3.59 3.40
N ARG A 230 -22.81 -2.54 2.66
CA ARG A 230 -24.08 -2.40 1.94
C ARG A 230 -23.78 -2.33 0.45
N VAL A 231 -24.42 -3.19 -0.32
CA VAL A 231 -24.22 -3.28 -1.77
C VAL A 231 -25.52 -2.85 -2.48
N GLU A 232 -25.39 -1.86 -3.36
CA GLU A 232 -26.54 -1.26 -4.06
C GLU A 232 -26.25 -1.09 -5.55
N ILE A 233 -27.30 -1.14 -6.37
CA ILE A 233 -27.28 -0.68 -7.76
C ILE A 233 -27.86 0.72 -7.77
N ALA A 234 -27.17 1.66 -8.43
CA ALA A 234 -27.63 3.00 -8.67
C ALA A 234 -27.47 3.40 -10.15
N THR A 235 -28.24 4.40 -10.59
CA THR A 235 -28.07 5.04 -11.89
C THR A 235 -26.80 5.88 -11.92
N GLY A 236 -26.30 6.24 -13.09
CA GLY A 236 -25.17 7.16 -13.24
C GLY A 236 -25.39 8.53 -12.59
N GLU A 237 -26.64 8.93 -12.35
CA GLU A 237 -27.02 10.16 -11.65
C GLU A 237 -27.09 10.01 -10.11
N GLY A 238 -26.82 8.80 -9.59
CA GLY A 238 -26.80 8.52 -8.16
C GLY A 238 -28.14 8.06 -7.57
N GLU A 239 -29.19 7.87 -8.39
CA GLU A 239 -30.46 7.38 -7.91
C GLU A 239 -30.39 5.87 -7.62
N ARG A 240 -30.71 5.48 -6.39
CA ARG A 240 -30.74 4.07 -5.99
C ARG A 240 -31.86 3.32 -6.73
N VAL A 241 -31.47 2.31 -7.49
CA VAL A 241 -32.38 1.40 -8.19
C VAL A 241 -32.77 0.24 -7.30
N ARG A 242 -31.79 -0.39 -6.64
CA ARG A 242 -32.03 -1.59 -5.84
C ARG A 242 -30.90 -1.82 -4.85
N THR A 243 -31.23 -2.25 -3.64
CA THR A 243 -30.29 -2.80 -2.68
C THR A 243 -30.12 -4.30 -2.94
N LEU A 244 -28.86 -4.74 -3.09
CA LEU A 244 -28.48 -6.15 -3.28
C LEU A 244 -28.20 -6.84 -1.96
N CYS A 245 -27.50 -6.13 -1.03
CA CYS A 245 -27.16 -6.63 0.29
C CYS A 245 -27.16 -5.48 1.29
N GLU A 246 -27.84 -5.64 2.43
CA GLU A 246 -27.85 -4.69 3.54
C GLU A 246 -27.14 -5.21 4.79
N SER A 247 -26.66 -6.45 4.78
CA SER A 247 -26.06 -7.13 5.95
C SER A 247 -26.98 -7.03 7.19
N LYS A 248 -28.29 -7.22 7.02
CA LYS A 248 -29.29 -7.02 8.10
C LYS A 248 -29.02 -7.92 9.31
N GLU A 249 -28.82 -9.20 9.06
CA GLU A 249 -28.54 -10.20 10.09
C GLU A 249 -27.30 -9.84 10.90
N LEU A 250 -26.23 -9.45 10.20
CA LEU A 250 -24.99 -8.99 10.86
C LEU A 250 -25.23 -7.72 11.68
N LYS A 251 -26.01 -6.76 11.16
CA LYS A 251 -26.35 -5.54 11.90
C LYS A 251 -27.17 -5.83 13.17
N GLU A 252 -28.12 -6.76 13.09
CA GLU A 252 -28.89 -7.20 14.24
C GLU A 252 -28.01 -7.85 15.31
N GLU A 253 -27.09 -8.73 14.89
CA GLU A 253 -26.12 -9.36 15.77
C GLU A 253 -25.20 -8.33 16.43
N LEU A 254 -24.67 -7.38 15.66
CA LEU A 254 -23.81 -6.30 16.16
C LEU A 254 -24.51 -5.39 17.18
N ASN A 255 -25.80 -5.10 16.99
CA ASN A 255 -26.59 -4.33 17.92
C ASN A 255 -26.83 -5.08 19.25
N TYR A 256 -26.86 -6.42 19.19
CA TYR A 256 -27.05 -7.27 20.36
C TYR A 256 -25.77 -7.45 21.19
N THR A 257 -24.59 -7.44 20.57
CA THR A 257 -23.30 -7.84 21.16
C THR A 257 -22.46 -6.70 21.71
N LYS A 258 -22.89 -5.43 21.65
CA LYS A 258 -22.10 -4.24 22.07
C LYS A 258 -20.66 -4.31 21.55
N ARG A 259 -20.51 -4.39 20.26
CA ARG A 259 -19.20 -4.60 19.64
C ARG A 259 -18.28 -3.39 19.79
N PRO A 260 -16.96 -3.59 20.00
CA PRO A 260 -15.97 -2.53 19.96
C PRO A 260 -15.96 -1.80 18.61
N VAL A 261 -15.78 -0.48 18.62
CA VAL A 261 -15.83 0.39 17.45
C VAL A 261 -14.53 1.18 17.33
N LYS A 262 -14.07 1.44 16.09
CA LYS A 262 -12.96 2.36 15.83
C LYS A 262 -13.38 3.79 16.16
N GLU A 263 -12.67 4.42 17.06
CA GLU A 263 -12.77 5.85 17.36
C GLU A 263 -11.62 6.57 16.67
N PHE A 264 -11.94 7.44 15.69
CA PHE A 264 -10.93 8.22 14.96
C PHE A 264 -10.58 9.49 15.69
N PHE A 265 -9.30 9.87 15.65
CA PHE A 265 -8.80 11.11 16.21
C PHE A 265 -7.51 11.53 15.49
N THR A 266 -7.07 12.75 15.76
CA THR A 266 -5.73 13.22 15.38
C THR A 266 -4.89 13.40 16.64
N PHE A 267 -3.59 13.20 16.52
CA PHE A 267 -2.63 13.54 17.56
C PHE A 267 -1.46 14.32 16.96
N THR A 268 -0.81 15.12 17.77
CA THR A 268 0.34 15.89 17.35
C THR A 268 1.62 15.20 17.83
N THR A 269 2.55 14.96 16.91
CA THR A 269 3.87 14.41 17.22
C THR A 269 4.70 15.41 18.03
N GLU A 270 5.79 14.95 18.62
CA GLU A 270 6.73 15.81 19.33
C GLU A 270 7.37 16.89 18.42
N ARG A 271 7.32 16.71 17.10
CA ARG A 271 7.81 17.69 16.11
C ARG A 271 6.73 18.65 15.62
N GLY A 272 5.48 18.47 16.06
CA GLY A 272 4.35 19.32 15.67
C GLY A 272 3.57 18.83 14.45
N ASP A 273 3.87 17.65 13.92
CA ASP A 273 3.09 17.05 12.82
C ASP A 273 1.77 16.49 13.36
N GLU A 274 0.65 16.82 12.72
CA GLU A 274 -0.65 16.26 13.03
C GLU A 274 -0.87 14.97 12.23
N LEU A 275 -1.17 13.85 12.89
CA LEU A 275 -1.33 12.54 12.29
C LEU A 275 -2.70 11.94 12.61
N ASN A 276 -3.28 11.22 11.64
CA ASN A 276 -4.54 10.50 11.81
C ASN A 276 -4.31 9.18 12.53
N ALA A 277 -5.20 8.86 13.45
CA ALA A 277 -5.16 7.63 14.23
C ALA A 277 -6.57 7.10 14.50
N TYR A 278 -6.64 5.84 14.90
CA TYR A 278 -7.81 5.28 15.55
C TYR A 278 -7.43 4.47 16.78
N ILE A 279 -8.41 4.30 17.67
CA ILE A 279 -8.34 3.41 18.84
C ILE A 279 -9.59 2.54 18.87
N VAL A 280 -9.43 1.28 19.27
CA VAL A 280 -10.51 0.33 19.52
C VAL A 280 -10.41 -0.09 21.00
N LYS A 281 -11.45 0.20 21.77
CA LYS A 281 -11.54 -0.09 23.20
C LYS A 281 -12.45 -1.28 23.46
N PRO A 282 -12.28 -2.03 24.58
CA PRO A 282 -13.23 -3.05 24.99
C PRO A 282 -14.66 -2.52 25.09
N ALA A 283 -15.65 -3.38 24.84
CA ALA A 283 -17.07 -3.01 24.90
C ALA A 283 -17.52 -2.57 26.31
N ASP A 284 -16.84 -3.06 27.35
CA ASP A 284 -17.03 -2.73 28.78
C ASP A 284 -15.98 -1.74 29.29
N PHE A 285 -15.43 -0.91 28.38
CA PHE A 285 -14.37 0.06 28.71
C PHE A 285 -14.74 0.94 29.92
N ASP A 286 -13.86 0.97 30.91
CA ASP A 286 -13.95 1.79 32.09
C ASP A 286 -12.77 2.76 32.15
N PRO A 287 -12.99 4.08 32.03
CA PRO A 287 -11.91 5.07 32.01
C PRO A 287 -11.11 5.18 33.31
N SER A 288 -11.57 4.54 34.37
CA SER A 288 -10.84 4.47 35.65
C SER A 288 -9.83 3.34 35.72
N LYS A 289 -9.87 2.40 34.80
CA LYS A 289 -8.94 1.27 34.69
C LYS A 289 -7.81 1.58 33.68
N GLN A 290 -6.73 0.83 33.79
CA GLN A 290 -5.63 0.87 32.84
C GLN A 290 -5.60 -0.41 32.00
N TYR A 291 -5.40 -0.24 30.69
CA TYR A 291 -5.45 -1.32 29.70
C TYR A 291 -4.11 -1.45 28.97
N PRO A 292 -3.66 -2.67 28.65
CA PRO A 292 -2.58 -2.86 27.69
C PRO A 292 -3.02 -2.40 26.32
N VAL A 293 -2.08 -1.94 25.50
CA VAL A 293 -2.36 -1.51 24.13
C VAL A 293 -1.42 -2.16 23.13
N LEU A 294 -1.98 -2.72 22.04
CA LEU A 294 -1.25 -3.18 20.88
C LEU A 294 -1.38 -2.16 19.76
N LEU A 295 -0.25 -1.62 19.31
CA LEU A 295 -0.17 -0.81 18.11
C LEU A 295 -0.10 -1.73 16.89
N THR A 296 -1.01 -1.49 15.93
CA THR A 296 -0.94 -2.10 14.59
C THR A 296 -0.57 -1.03 13.58
N GLN A 297 0.23 -1.33 12.59
CA GLN A 297 0.62 -0.35 11.58
C GLN A 297 1.23 -1.03 10.35
N TYR A 298 1.19 -0.35 9.22
CA TYR A 298 1.95 -0.69 8.02
C TYR A 298 3.00 0.37 7.70
N SER A 299 2.60 1.64 7.61
CA SER A 299 3.42 2.85 7.45
C SER A 299 4.18 2.96 6.12
N GLY A 300 4.00 2.04 5.18
CA GLY A 300 4.68 2.07 3.88
C GLY A 300 4.28 3.30 3.04
N PRO A 301 5.17 3.82 2.16
CA PRO A 301 4.88 5.00 1.34
C PRO A 301 3.58 4.88 0.55
N GLY A 302 2.71 5.91 0.66
CA GLY A 302 1.42 5.95 -0.01
C GLY A 302 0.34 5.02 0.55
N SER A 303 0.62 4.22 1.57
CA SER A 303 -0.37 3.34 2.23
C SER A 303 -1.34 4.11 3.11
N GLN A 304 -2.46 3.48 3.49
CA GLN A 304 -3.41 4.01 4.46
C GLN A 304 -4.00 2.88 5.28
N SER A 305 -3.77 2.90 6.59
CA SER A 305 -4.37 1.99 7.57
C SER A 305 -5.52 2.64 8.34
N VAL A 306 -5.49 3.96 8.50
CA VAL A 306 -6.53 4.74 9.20
C VAL A 306 -7.57 5.20 8.18
N ALA A 307 -8.66 4.43 8.02
CA ALA A 307 -9.75 4.72 7.10
C ALA A 307 -11.10 4.37 7.72
N ASP A 308 -12.13 5.17 7.40
CA ASP A 308 -13.51 5.00 7.87
C ASP A 308 -14.22 3.94 7.03
N ARG A 309 -13.85 2.68 7.22
CA ARG A 309 -14.42 1.52 6.54
C ARG A 309 -14.60 0.34 7.48
N TRP A 310 -15.57 -0.50 7.16
CA TRP A 310 -15.71 -1.82 7.74
C TRP A 310 -14.62 -2.71 7.17
N SER A 311 -13.48 -2.70 7.80
CA SER A 311 -12.35 -3.40 7.26
C SER A 311 -12.38 -4.86 7.65
N MET A 312 -12.21 -5.71 6.65
CA MET A 312 -11.86 -7.12 6.77
C MET A 312 -10.51 -7.36 6.08
N ASP A 313 -9.74 -6.29 5.87
CA ASP A 313 -8.41 -6.42 5.32
C ASP A 313 -7.53 -7.20 6.29
N TRP A 314 -6.74 -8.06 5.74
CA TRP A 314 -5.82 -8.87 6.52
C TRP A 314 -4.77 -8.03 7.27
N GLU A 315 -4.42 -6.86 6.76
CA GLU A 315 -3.58 -5.86 7.44
C GLU A 315 -4.27 -5.27 8.68
N ASP A 316 -5.58 -5.17 8.64
CA ASP A 316 -6.39 -4.67 9.74
C ASP A 316 -6.65 -5.75 10.80
N ALA A 317 -6.46 -7.01 10.42
CA ALA A 317 -6.56 -8.18 11.29
C ALA A 317 -7.71 -8.07 12.32
N LEU A 318 -8.91 -7.69 11.83
CA LEU A 318 -10.08 -7.43 12.70
C LEU A 318 -10.40 -8.62 13.61
N VAL A 319 -10.18 -9.84 13.11
CA VAL A 319 -10.39 -11.06 13.91
C VAL A 319 -9.42 -11.10 15.08
N GLU A 320 -8.18 -10.71 14.88
CA GLU A 320 -7.16 -10.64 15.94
C GLU A 320 -7.41 -9.45 16.85
N LYS A 321 -7.80 -8.30 16.29
CA LYS A 321 -8.16 -7.11 17.07
C LYS A 321 -9.36 -7.39 17.98
N ASP A 322 -10.41 -7.98 17.43
CA ASP A 322 -11.60 -8.34 18.19
C ASP A 322 -11.27 -9.36 19.29
N ALA A 323 -10.47 -10.38 18.98
CA ALA A 323 -10.06 -11.37 19.96
C ALA A 323 -9.28 -10.75 21.14
N LEU A 324 -8.38 -9.81 20.87
CA LEU A 324 -7.62 -9.10 21.93
C LEU A 324 -8.49 -8.10 22.67
N VAL A 325 -9.35 -7.36 21.98
CA VAL A 325 -10.20 -6.34 22.59
C VAL A 325 -11.23 -6.99 23.52
N GLU A 326 -11.81 -8.13 23.16
CA GLU A 326 -12.69 -8.92 24.02
C GLU A 326 -12.00 -9.41 25.31
N LYS A 327 -10.68 -9.56 25.28
CA LYS A 327 -9.85 -9.94 26.43
C LYS A 327 -9.35 -8.74 27.24
N GLY A 328 -9.87 -7.55 26.98
CA GLY A 328 -9.53 -6.33 27.72
C GLY A 328 -8.27 -5.62 27.22
N TYR A 329 -7.85 -5.84 25.98
CA TYR A 329 -6.78 -5.07 25.34
C TYR A 329 -7.34 -3.91 24.52
N ILE A 330 -6.60 -2.83 24.43
CA ILE A 330 -6.83 -1.77 23.47
C ILE A 330 -5.99 -2.05 22.21
N VAL A 331 -6.56 -1.78 21.04
CA VAL A 331 -5.82 -1.80 19.78
C VAL A 331 -5.82 -0.39 19.19
N ALA A 332 -4.68 0.09 18.73
CA ALA A 332 -4.54 1.42 18.17
C ALA A 332 -3.69 1.40 16.89
N CYS A 333 -3.95 2.35 16.00
CA CYS A 333 -3.22 2.49 14.74
C CYS A 333 -3.06 3.98 14.41
N ALA A 334 -1.90 4.35 13.86
CA ALA A 334 -1.66 5.68 13.32
C ALA A 334 -1.00 5.60 11.94
N ASP A 335 -1.44 6.46 11.03
CA ASP A 335 -0.80 6.71 9.74
C ASP A 335 0.21 7.84 9.89
N GLY A 336 1.51 7.50 9.86
CA GLY A 336 2.61 8.43 9.97
C GLY A 336 2.91 9.19 8.68
N ARG A 337 3.94 10.05 8.73
CA ARG A 337 4.48 10.73 7.55
C ARG A 337 4.92 9.71 6.50
N GLY A 338 4.66 10.01 5.23
CA GLY A 338 4.89 9.10 4.11
C GLY A 338 3.64 8.33 3.66
N THR A 339 2.59 8.24 4.49
CA THR A 339 1.32 7.61 4.10
C THR A 339 0.54 8.45 3.10
N GLY A 340 -0.50 7.87 2.47
CA GLY A 340 -1.23 8.46 1.35
C GLY A 340 -2.35 9.42 1.72
N PHE A 341 -2.92 10.04 0.68
CA PHE A 341 -4.16 10.83 0.71
C PHE A 341 -4.10 12.13 1.49
N ARG A 342 -2.91 12.67 1.68
CA ARG A 342 -2.64 13.97 2.32
C ARG A 342 -1.75 14.86 1.46
N GLY A 343 -1.74 14.63 0.16
CA GLY A 343 -0.94 15.33 -0.83
C GLY A 343 0.47 14.77 -1.00
N GLU A 344 1.07 15.15 -2.13
CA GLU A 344 2.40 14.70 -2.56
C GLU A 344 3.49 15.04 -1.53
N GLN A 345 3.46 16.25 -0.99
CA GLN A 345 4.46 16.70 -0.04
C GLN A 345 4.51 15.81 1.21
N PHE A 346 3.36 15.51 1.80
CA PHE A 346 3.26 14.64 2.97
C PHE A 346 3.70 13.21 2.65
N LYS A 347 3.23 12.66 1.53
CA LYS A 347 3.54 11.30 1.08
C LYS A 347 5.03 11.12 0.80
N LYS A 348 5.69 12.10 0.19
CA LYS A 348 7.09 12.00 -0.22
C LYS A 348 8.11 12.45 0.83
N LEU A 349 7.68 12.76 2.07
CA LEU A 349 8.58 13.12 3.17
C LEU A 349 9.61 12.03 3.49
N THR A 350 9.25 10.76 3.30
CA THR A 350 10.10 9.60 3.61
C THR A 350 11.02 9.20 2.45
N TYR A 351 10.91 9.85 1.29
CA TYR A 351 11.73 9.55 0.13
C TYR A 351 13.23 9.63 0.44
N GLY A 352 13.95 8.55 0.09
CA GLY A 352 15.40 8.43 0.27
C GLY A 352 15.85 8.16 1.70
N ARG A 353 14.93 7.89 2.64
CA ARG A 353 15.23 7.66 4.07
C ARG A 353 14.18 6.81 4.78
N LEU A 354 13.77 5.73 4.11
CA LEU A 354 12.76 4.82 4.64
C LEU A 354 13.09 4.33 6.05
N GLY A 355 12.09 4.33 6.95
CA GLY A 355 12.23 3.90 8.35
C GLY A 355 12.84 4.94 9.29
N GLN A 356 13.04 6.18 8.83
CA GLN A 356 13.46 7.27 9.72
C GLN A 356 12.24 7.95 10.35
N LEU A 357 11.46 8.65 9.53
CA LEU A 357 10.32 9.44 10.00
C LEU A 357 9.17 8.56 10.47
N GLU A 358 8.95 7.46 9.78
CA GLU A 358 7.90 6.50 10.12
C GLU A 358 8.10 5.90 11.51
N VAL A 359 9.33 5.52 11.87
CA VAL A 359 9.67 5.02 13.21
C VAL A 359 9.50 6.12 14.26
N GLU A 360 9.99 7.34 13.97
CA GLU A 360 9.79 8.49 14.86
C GLU A 360 8.29 8.73 15.15
N ASP A 361 7.44 8.63 14.15
CA ASP A 361 6.00 8.84 14.28
C ASP A 361 5.33 7.75 15.12
N GLN A 362 5.70 6.49 14.92
CA GLN A 362 5.17 5.39 15.75
C GLN A 362 5.66 5.47 17.21
N LEU A 363 6.90 5.90 17.45
CA LEU A 363 7.40 6.18 18.80
C LEU A 363 6.64 7.34 19.45
N SER A 364 6.40 8.43 18.70
CA SER A 364 5.56 9.55 19.15
C SER A 364 4.14 9.11 19.49
N PHE A 365 3.56 8.21 18.68
CA PHE A 365 2.22 7.68 18.92
C PHE A 365 2.18 6.82 20.19
N ALA A 366 3.16 5.94 20.39
CA ALA A 366 3.27 5.15 21.61
C ALA A 366 3.42 6.04 22.86
N ASN A 367 4.24 7.10 22.78
CA ASN A 367 4.39 8.09 23.84
C ASN A 367 3.11 8.90 24.10
N TYR A 368 2.35 9.23 23.05
CA TYR A 368 1.04 9.87 23.18
C TYR A 368 0.06 8.98 23.93
N LEU A 369 -0.01 7.69 23.57
CA LEU A 369 -0.88 6.71 24.25
C LEU A 369 -0.46 6.49 25.69
N ALA A 370 0.84 6.38 25.99
CA ALA A 370 1.37 6.21 27.34
C ALA A 370 0.96 7.33 28.33
N LYS A 371 0.61 8.51 27.81
CA LYS A 371 0.13 9.65 28.60
C LYS A 371 -1.38 9.61 28.92
N GLN A 372 -2.13 8.70 28.29
CA GLN A 372 -3.57 8.56 28.53
C GLN A 372 -3.79 7.83 29.86
N SER A 373 -4.67 8.34 30.71
CA SER A 373 -4.94 7.79 32.06
C SER A 373 -5.39 6.33 32.04
N TYR A 374 -6.02 5.91 30.97
CA TYR A 374 -6.56 4.56 30.78
C TYR A 374 -5.58 3.60 30.07
N ILE A 375 -4.37 4.02 29.74
CA ILE A 375 -3.34 3.14 29.16
C ILE A 375 -2.34 2.74 30.24
N ASP A 376 -2.05 1.45 30.32
CA ASP A 376 -0.92 0.95 31.08
C ASP A 376 0.38 1.16 30.28
N ALA A 377 1.10 2.22 30.60
CA ALA A 377 2.33 2.59 29.92
C ALA A 377 3.44 1.52 30.00
N SER A 378 3.33 0.55 30.93
CA SER A 378 4.27 -0.57 31.03
C SER A 378 3.91 -1.74 30.11
N ARG A 379 2.72 -1.69 29.47
CA ARG A 379 2.19 -2.74 28.59
C ARG A 379 1.77 -2.17 27.24
N ILE A 380 2.73 -1.67 26.47
CA ILE A 380 2.57 -1.21 25.11
C ILE A 380 3.29 -2.19 24.18
N GLY A 381 2.56 -2.76 23.21
CA GLY A 381 3.09 -3.65 22.19
C GLY A 381 3.00 -3.04 20.80
N ILE A 382 3.76 -3.59 19.84
CA ILE A 382 3.69 -3.22 18.43
C ILE A 382 3.71 -4.46 17.55
N TYR A 383 2.94 -4.42 16.48
CA TYR A 383 2.86 -5.47 15.47
C TYR A 383 2.90 -4.86 14.07
N GLY A 384 3.52 -5.61 13.13
CA GLY A 384 3.44 -5.30 11.72
C GLY A 384 3.95 -6.43 10.83
N TRP A 385 3.49 -6.41 9.57
CA TRP A 385 3.80 -7.40 8.54
C TRP A 385 4.46 -6.71 7.35
N SER A 386 5.47 -7.36 6.72
CA SER A 386 6.17 -6.83 5.55
C SER A 386 6.88 -5.50 5.86
N TYR A 387 6.49 -4.39 5.20
CA TYR A 387 6.94 -3.05 5.59
C TYR A 387 6.60 -2.76 7.07
N GLY A 388 5.40 -3.16 7.51
CA GLY A 388 5.02 -3.07 8.92
C GLY A 388 5.92 -3.89 9.84
N GLY A 389 6.43 -5.04 9.37
CA GLY A 389 7.44 -5.84 10.08
C GLY A 389 8.77 -5.12 10.22
N PHE A 390 9.25 -4.44 9.17
CA PHE A 390 10.38 -3.54 9.21
C PHE A 390 10.17 -2.43 10.25
N MET A 391 8.98 -1.86 10.29
CA MET A 391 8.60 -0.84 11.25
C MET A 391 8.56 -1.35 12.69
N ALA A 392 7.94 -2.52 12.93
CA ALA A 392 7.89 -3.14 14.25
C ALA A 392 9.29 -3.42 14.80
N LEU A 393 10.20 -3.92 13.95
CA LEU A 393 11.62 -4.06 14.28
C LEU A 393 12.27 -2.71 14.60
N GLY A 394 12.13 -1.71 13.72
CA GLY A 394 12.68 -0.38 13.94
C GLY A 394 12.25 0.23 15.26
N CYS A 395 10.96 0.10 15.59
CA CYS A 395 10.39 0.57 16.85
C CYS A 395 10.90 -0.21 18.07
N ALA A 396 10.99 -1.54 17.98
CA ALA A 396 11.52 -2.37 19.07
C ALA A 396 12.98 -2.02 19.40
N LEU A 397 13.80 -1.79 18.36
CA LEU A 397 15.22 -1.51 18.50
C LEU A 397 15.50 -0.08 18.95
N LYS A 398 14.82 0.92 18.34
CA LYS A 398 15.04 2.34 18.62
C LYS A 398 14.20 2.86 19.80
N GLY A 399 13.17 2.14 20.23
CA GLY A 399 12.28 2.53 21.32
C GLY A 399 12.86 2.34 22.72
N LEU A 400 14.04 1.73 22.87
CA LEU A 400 14.81 1.61 24.13
C LEU A 400 13.98 1.05 25.31
N GLY A 401 13.10 0.09 25.01
CA GLY A 401 12.23 -0.54 26.03
C GLY A 401 10.88 0.13 26.22
N LEU A 402 10.49 1.07 25.37
CA LEU A 402 9.14 1.65 25.32
C LEU A 402 8.08 0.55 25.06
N PHE A 403 8.41 -0.35 24.14
CA PHE A 403 7.54 -1.48 23.81
C PHE A 403 7.87 -2.69 24.68
N LYS A 404 6.86 -3.21 25.38
CA LYS A 404 6.96 -4.45 26.16
C LYS A 404 7.12 -5.66 25.24
N MET A 405 6.51 -5.60 24.05
CA MET A 405 6.50 -6.67 23.06
C MET A 405 6.49 -6.10 21.63
N ALA A 406 7.17 -6.79 20.72
CA ALA A 406 7.10 -6.52 19.28
C ALA A 406 6.96 -7.81 18.50
N ILE A 407 6.06 -7.82 17.52
CA ILE A 407 5.88 -8.92 16.55
C ILE A 407 6.19 -8.39 15.16
N ALA A 408 7.20 -8.96 14.51
CA ALA A 408 7.61 -8.61 13.16
C ALA A 408 7.42 -9.81 12.23
N VAL A 409 6.42 -9.73 11.34
CA VAL A 409 6.09 -10.80 10.40
C VAL A 409 6.65 -10.46 9.03
N ALA A 410 7.38 -11.41 8.43
CA ALA A 410 8.03 -11.29 7.12
C ALA A 410 8.71 -9.91 6.92
N PRO A 411 9.55 -9.47 7.89
CA PRO A 411 10.08 -8.12 7.90
C PRO A 411 11.16 -7.90 6.83
N VAL A 412 11.13 -6.73 6.18
CA VAL A 412 12.33 -6.21 5.53
C VAL A 412 13.32 -5.81 6.63
N THR A 413 14.58 -6.20 6.49
CA THR A 413 15.65 -5.84 7.44
C THR A 413 16.77 -5.04 6.79
N SER A 414 16.85 -5.13 5.45
CA SER A 414 17.68 -4.28 4.63
C SER A 414 17.02 -4.08 3.28
N TRP A 415 16.85 -2.84 2.85
CA TRP A 415 16.30 -2.51 1.53
C TRP A 415 17.21 -2.96 0.38
N ARG A 416 18.48 -3.29 0.66
CA ARG A 416 19.38 -3.92 -0.31
C ARG A 416 18.97 -5.35 -0.69
N TYR A 417 18.11 -6.00 0.10
CA TYR A 417 17.63 -7.35 -0.17
C TYR A 417 16.29 -7.36 -0.92
N TYR A 418 15.65 -6.21 -1.08
CA TYR A 418 14.36 -6.09 -1.74
C TYR A 418 14.51 -5.72 -3.21
N ASP A 419 13.41 -5.78 -3.98
CA ASP A 419 13.43 -5.61 -5.43
C ASP A 419 13.79 -4.19 -5.90
N THR A 420 14.09 -4.07 -7.18
CA THR A 420 14.43 -2.80 -7.83
C THR A 420 13.24 -1.86 -7.92
N ILE A 421 12.11 -2.34 -8.46
CA ILE A 421 11.00 -1.48 -8.87
C ILE A 421 10.32 -0.79 -7.67
N TYR A 422 10.14 -1.50 -6.55
CA TYR A 422 9.56 -0.93 -5.33
C TYR A 422 10.58 -0.11 -4.56
N THR A 423 11.76 -0.68 -4.32
CA THR A 423 12.74 -0.03 -3.44
C THR A 423 13.28 1.25 -4.05
N GLU A 424 13.59 1.24 -5.34
CA GLU A 424 14.22 2.38 -6.00
C GLU A 424 13.27 3.55 -6.23
N ILE A 425 11.95 3.31 -6.39
CA ILE A 425 10.98 4.40 -6.49
C ILE A 425 10.97 5.24 -5.21
N TYR A 426 11.08 4.61 -4.03
CA TYR A 426 10.99 5.29 -2.74
C TYR A 426 12.33 5.66 -2.13
N ASN A 427 13.42 5.00 -2.54
CA ASN A 427 14.73 5.17 -1.92
C ASN A 427 15.85 5.55 -2.90
N ASN A 428 15.52 5.76 -4.20
CA ASN A 428 16.50 5.90 -5.29
C ASN A 428 17.41 4.66 -5.39
N LEU A 429 18.37 4.65 -6.30
CA LEU A 429 19.32 3.54 -6.43
C LEU A 429 20.35 3.61 -5.28
N PRO A 430 20.82 2.47 -4.75
CA PRO A 430 21.80 2.44 -3.67
C PRO A 430 23.14 3.07 -4.06
N GLN A 431 23.49 3.10 -5.35
CA GLN A 431 24.69 3.77 -5.87
C GLN A 431 24.65 5.29 -5.68
N TYR A 432 23.44 5.87 -5.58
CA TYR A 432 23.24 7.31 -5.41
C TYR A 432 22.77 7.68 -3.99
N ASN A 433 22.32 6.70 -3.20
CA ASN A 433 21.74 6.92 -1.88
C ASN A 433 22.09 5.79 -0.90
N ALA A 434 23.36 5.46 -0.75
CA ALA A 434 23.80 4.39 0.16
C ALA A 434 23.30 4.60 1.60
N ALA A 435 23.36 5.83 2.11
CA ALA A 435 22.88 6.19 3.45
C ALA A 435 21.39 5.86 3.65
N GLY A 436 20.52 6.12 2.66
CA GLY A 436 19.10 5.79 2.73
C GLY A 436 18.83 4.28 2.83
N TYR A 437 19.75 3.46 2.37
CA TYR A 437 19.65 1.99 2.50
C TYR A 437 20.19 1.48 3.84
N ASP A 438 21.24 2.11 4.37
CA ASP A 438 22.02 1.56 5.46
C ASP A 438 21.68 2.19 6.81
N ASP A 439 21.47 3.53 6.88
CA ASP A 439 21.33 4.27 8.15
C ASP A 439 20.12 3.84 8.97
N ASN A 440 19.03 3.36 8.34
CA ASN A 440 17.82 2.93 9.02
C ASN A 440 17.57 1.42 8.94
N SER A 441 18.53 0.65 8.43
CA SER A 441 18.44 -0.81 8.42
C SER A 441 18.39 -1.35 9.85
N PRO A 442 17.37 -2.15 10.23
CA PRO A 442 17.28 -2.78 11.55
C PRO A 442 18.54 -3.58 11.93
N LEU A 443 19.26 -4.12 10.95
CA LEU A 443 20.50 -4.88 11.16
C LEU A 443 21.56 -4.07 11.94
N ASN A 444 21.60 -2.76 11.70
CA ASN A 444 22.58 -1.87 12.34
C ASN A 444 22.20 -1.50 13.78
N PHE A 445 20.97 -1.76 14.18
CA PHE A 445 20.44 -1.43 15.51
C PHE A 445 20.25 -2.65 16.42
N ALA A 446 20.65 -3.85 16.00
CA ALA A 446 20.45 -5.08 16.77
C ALA A 446 20.95 -4.99 18.22
N ARG A 447 22.05 -4.27 18.46
CA ARG A 447 22.63 -4.04 19.80
C ARG A 447 21.74 -3.20 20.72
N MET A 448 20.84 -2.38 20.14
CA MET A 448 19.95 -1.49 20.90
C MET A 448 18.73 -2.21 21.48
N LEU A 449 18.43 -3.44 21.06
CA LEU A 449 17.36 -4.21 21.67
C LEU A 449 17.60 -4.37 23.17
N ASP A 450 16.69 -3.87 24.00
CA ASP A 450 16.64 -4.18 25.42
C ASP A 450 15.81 -5.46 25.61
N ASP A 451 16.40 -6.62 25.40
CA ASP A 451 15.75 -7.93 25.44
C ASP A 451 15.25 -8.36 26.83
N LYS A 452 15.59 -7.58 27.87
CA LYS A 452 15.01 -7.75 29.21
C LYS A 452 13.69 -7.03 29.37
N LYS A 453 13.48 -5.95 28.61
CA LYS A 453 12.25 -5.16 28.64
C LYS A 453 11.33 -5.48 27.48
N THR A 454 11.87 -5.73 26.28
CA THR A 454 11.12 -5.95 25.04
C THR A 454 11.22 -7.41 24.61
N ARG A 455 10.10 -8.10 24.54
CA ARG A 455 10.01 -9.42 23.92
C ARG A 455 9.82 -9.27 22.42
N LEU A 456 10.72 -9.84 21.62
CA LEU A 456 10.69 -9.79 20.16
C LEU A 456 10.32 -11.16 19.59
N LEU A 457 9.28 -11.21 18.77
CA LEU A 457 8.93 -12.38 17.95
C LEU A 457 9.14 -12.07 16.47
N LEU A 458 9.94 -12.90 15.81
CA LEU A 458 10.14 -12.91 14.36
C LEU A 458 9.32 -14.05 13.76
N ILE A 459 8.52 -13.78 12.72
CA ILE A 459 7.74 -14.79 11.99
C ILE A 459 8.07 -14.68 10.51
N HIS A 460 8.36 -15.82 9.82
CA HIS A 460 8.64 -15.79 8.39
C HIS A 460 8.40 -17.14 7.70
N GLY A 461 7.92 -17.11 6.46
CA GLY A 461 7.82 -18.26 5.56
C GLY A 461 9.15 -18.51 4.83
N THR A 462 9.57 -19.78 4.71
CA THR A 462 10.86 -20.09 4.05
C THR A 462 10.84 -19.97 2.53
N ALA A 463 9.65 -20.01 1.92
CA ALA A 463 9.44 -19.84 0.48
C ALA A 463 8.85 -18.46 0.13
N ASP A 464 9.10 -17.45 0.96
CA ASP A 464 8.72 -16.08 0.68
C ASP A 464 9.55 -15.52 -0.50
N ASP A 465 8.90 -15.43 -1.66
CA ASP A 465 9.47 -14.96 -2.93
C ASP A 465 9.36 -13.44 -3.13
N ASN A 466 8.77 -12.75 -2.17
CA ASN A 466 8.63 -11.29 -2.12
C ASN A 466 9.67 -10.67 -1.16
N VAL A 467 9.49 -10.84 0.16
CA VAL A 467 10.49 -10.48 1.16
C VAL A 467 11.24 -11.75 1.56
N HIS A 468 12.34 -12.02 0.91
CA HIS A 468 13.08 -13.27 1.12
C HIS A 468 13.40 -13.54 2.58
N PHE A 469 13.26 -14.80 3.00
CA PHE A 469 13.61 -15.29 4.34
C PHE A 469 15.02 -14.88 4.78
N GLN A 470 15.91 -14.59 3.81
CA GLN A 470 17.22 -13.98 4.04
C GLN A 470 17.16 -12.78 4.99
N ASN A 471 16.13 -11.93 4.87
CA ASN A 471 15.96 -10.75 5.74
C ASN A 471 15.93 -11.15 7.22
N THR A 472 15.12 -12.13 7.58
CA THR A 472 15.02 -12.62 8.95
C THR A 472 16.28 -13.34 9.38
N ILE A 473 16.91 -14.16 8.55
CA ILE A 473 18.16 -14.84 8.87
C ILE A 473 19.32 -13.84 9.14
N GLU A 474 19.43 -12.79 8.38
CA GLU A 474 20.43 -11.73 8.65
C GLU A 474 20.11 -10.98 9.95
N MET A 475 18.83 -10.75 10.25
CA MET A 475 18.43 -10.15 11.53
C MET A 475 18.78 -11.06 12.71
N THR A 476 18.49 -12.36 12.63
CA THR A 476 18.89 -13.33 13.68
C THR A 476 20.41 -13.36 13.87
N ARG A 477 21.17 -13.32 12.76
CA ARG A 477 22.62 -13.23 12.82
C ARG A 477 23.10 -11.98 13.58
N ALA A 478 22.48 -10.82 13.29
CA ALA A 478 22.82 -9.56 13.95
C ALA A 478 22.49 -9.58 15.45
N LEU A 479 21.30 -10.10 15.81
CA LEU A 479 20.88 -10.26 17.21
C LEU A 479 21.79 -11.23 17.98
N ASN A 480 22.13 -12.39 17.39
CA ASN A 480 23.03 -13.38 17.99
C ASN A 480 24.41 -12.78 18.26
N ARG A 481 24.99 -12.05 17.30
CA ARG A 481 26.29 -11.36 17.47
C ARG A 481 26.22 -10.26 18.53
N ALA A 482 25.04 -9.68 18.75
CA ALA A 482 24.80 -8.69 19.80
C ALA A 482 24.49 -9.34 21.16
N GLY A 483 24.40 -10.67 21.27
CA GLY A 483 24.07 -11.40 22.49
C GLY A 483 22.63 -11.22 22.95
N LYS A 484 21.70 -10.92 22.01
CA LYS A 484 20.29 -10.64 22.31
C LYS A 484 19.43 -11.89 22.25
N GLN A 485 18.41 -11.93 23.12
CA GLN A 485 17.40 -13.00 23.15
C GLN A 485 16.15 -12.55 22.39
N TYR A 486 15.56 -13.45 21.62
CA TYR A 486 14.35 -13.24 20.83
C TYR A 486 13.67 -14.58 20.58
N ASP A 487 12.39 -14.54 20.21
CA ASP A 487 11.61 -15.69 19.78
C ASP A 487 11.47 -15.70 18.26
N MET A 488 11.35 -16.89 17.67
CA MET A 488 11.19 -17.04 16.23
C MET A 488 10.22 -18.17 15.90
N MET A 489 9.32 -17.93 14.93
CA MET A 489 8.46 -18.94 14.33
C MET A 489 8.69 -18.99 12.83
N VAL A 490 9.04 -20.16 12.32
CA VAL A 490 9.30 -20.39 10.89
C VAL A 490 8.19 -21.23 10.31
N TYR A 491 7.70 -20.84 9.15
CA TYR A 491 6.69 -21.57 8.38
C TYR A 491 7.36 -22.17 7.13
N PRO A 492 7.67 -23.47 7.13
CA PRO A 492 8.32 -24.13 5.99
C PRO A 492 7.45 -24.03 4.74
N ASP A 493 8.09 -23.71 3.61
CA ASP A 493 7.50 -23.61 2.27
C ASP A 493 6.34 -22.61 2.11
N GLN A 494 6.07 -21.79 3.13
CA GLN A 494 5.07 -20.74 3.05
C GLN A 494 5.61 -19.48 2.38
N ASN A 495 4.74 -18.84 1.57
CA ASN A 495 4.99 -17.60 0.85
C ASN A 495 4.83 -16.37 1.76
N HIS A 496 4.87 -15.16 1.18
CA HIS A 496 4.77 -13.89 1.91
C HIS A 496 3.47 -13.72 2.70
N SER A 497 2.36 -14.28 2.22
CA SER A 497 1.04 -14.20 2.85
C SER A 497 0.72 -15.40 3.76
N MET A 498 1.58 -16.42 3.76
CA MET A 498 1.39 -17.67 4.52
C MET A 498 0.03 -18.34 4.22
N LEU A 499 -0.39 -18.26 2.96
CA LEU A 499 -1.66 -18.78 2.44
C LEU A 499 -1.43 -20.09 1.66
N PRO A 500 -2.43 -20.97 1.64
CA PRO A 500 -3.68 -20.93 2.41
C PRO A 500 -3.59 -21.63 3.78
N ASP A 501 -2.56 -22.47 4.01
CA ASP A 501 -2.61 -23.52 5.02
C ASP A 501 -2.29 -23.01 6.44
N ASP A 502 -1.37 -22.06 6.58
CA ASP A 502 -0.85 -21.65 7.89
C ASP A 502 -1.40 -20.32 8.42
N THR A 503 -2.28 -19.62 7.68
CA THR A 503 -2.81 -18.31 8.08
C THR A 503 -3.43 -18.30 9.47
N LEU A 504 -4.24 -19.32 9.79
CA LEU A 504 -4.88 -19.43 11.11
C LEU A 504 -3.85 -19.69 12.22
N ASN A 505 -2.85 -20.54 11.96
CA ASN A 505 -1.80 -20.83 12.93
C ASN A 505 -0.93 -19.59 13.22
N VAL A 506 -0.57 -18.82 12.18
CA VAL A 506 0.16 -17.54 12.34
C VAL A 506 -0.62 -16.58 13.24
N ARG A 507 -1.92 -16.40 12.96
CA ARG A 507 -2.80 -15.53 13.74
C ARG A 507 -2.92 -15.98 15.19
N GLN A 508 -3.14 -17.28 15.40
CA GLN A 508 -3.20 -17.86 16.73
C GLN A 508 -1.88 -17.62 17.50
N LYS A 509 -0.73 -17.85 16.83
CA LYS A 509 0.59 -17.60 17.43
C LYS A 509 0.76 -16.15 17.83
N MET A 510 0.32 -15.20 17.02
CA MET A 510 0.41 -13.77 17.33
C MET A 510 -0.48 -13.39 18.51
N ILE A 511 -1.72 -13.89 18.56
CA ILE A 511 -2.65 -13.66 19.68
C ILE A 511 -2.09 -14.23 20.97
N GLU A 512 -1.66 -15.50 20.95
CA GLU A 512 -1.11 -16.17 22.13
C GLU A 512 0.15 -15.46 22.64
N TYR A 513 1.05 -15.07 21.74
CA TYR A 513 2.26 -14.32 22.11
C TYR A 513 1.93 -12.97 22.74
N THR A 514 0.94 -12.27 22.20
CA THR A 514 0.46 -11.01 22.78
C THR A 514 -0.11 -11.21 24.18
N LEU A 515 -0.99 -12.20 24.36
CA LEU A 515 -1.59 -12.50 25.67
C LEU A 515 -0.57 -12.95 26.72
N GLN A 516 0.54 -13.54 26.28
CA GLN A 516 1.57 -14.04 27.18
C GLN A 516 2.55 -12.93 27.61
N HIS A 517 2.79 -11.94 26.76
CA HIS A 517 3.90 -11.00 26.95
C HIS A 517 3.46 -9.54 27.09
N LEU A 518 2.24 -9.21 26.75
CA LEU A 518 1.64 -7.89 26.87
C LEU A 518 0.52 -7.89 27.92
#